data_56c9b60b8575241d571bff18a63e6d22
#
_entry.id   56c9b60b8575241d571bff18a63e6d22
#
_cell.length_a   1.000
_cell.length_b   1.000
_cell.length_c   1.000
_cell.angle_alpha   90.00
_cell.angle_beta   90.00
_cell.angle_gamma   90.00
#
_symmetry.space_group_name_H-M   'P 1'
#
loop_
_entity.id
_entity.type
_entity.pdbx_description
1 polymer ?
#
loop_
_entity_poly.entity_id
_entity_poly.type
_entity_poly.pdbx_seq_one_letter_code
_entity_poly.pdbx_strand_id
1 'polypeptide(L)'
;MKIFITASYNGEKNKEEIGRLSSIVKNAVFVDYCFARDEGIFENPKEMMNKARDEINNCDVLLFDATEISTGRAIEVGIAFANKKKIIVITKEGTEIKDTLRGVADIVITYKEIEDIQDGLKQTYLEWTKL
;
A
#
# COMPACT_ATOMS: atom_id res chain seq x y z
N MET A 1 10.67 -9.37 -0.68
CA MET A 1 9.20 -9.28 -0.87
C MET A 1 8.86 -8.07 -1.70
N LYS A 2 7.96 -8.25 -2.65
CA LYS A 2 7.45 -7.16 -3.47
C LYS A 2 6.17 -6.59 -2.86
N ILE A 3 6.13 -5.28 -2.70
CA ILE A 3 5.02 -4.59 -2.05
C ILE A 3 4.30 -3.68 -3.04
N PHE A 4 2.98 -3.79 -3.09
CA PHE A 4 2.11 -2.94 -3.89
C PHE A 4 1.68 -1.75 -3.02
N ILE A 5 2.04 -0.55 -3.42
CA ILE A 5 1.64 0.67 -2.73
C ILE A 5 0.36 1.20 -3.38
N THR A 6 -0.74 1.24 -2.63
CA THR A 6 -1.96 1.86 -3.12
C THR A 6 -1.85 3.36 -2.98
N ALA A 7 -2.10 4.08 -4.05
CA ALA A 7 -2.11 5.53 -4.04
C ALA A 7 -3.11 6.03 -5.08
N SER A 8 -3.79 7.11 -4.76
CA SER A 8 -4.64 7.79 -5.71
C SER A 8 -3.78 8.64 -6.64
N TYR A 9 -4.14 8.71 -7.92
CA TYR A 9 -3.46 9.59 -8.85
C TYR A 9 -4.05 11.00 -8.76
N ASN A 10 -3.25 11.93 -8.27
CA ASN A 10 -3.59 13.35 -8.17
C ASN A 10 -2.61 14.22 -8.96
N GLY A 11 -1.99 13.68 -10.00
CA GLY A 11 -0.98 14.37 -10.79
C GLY A 11 0.23 14.76 -9.93
N GLU A 12 0.67 16.03 -10.04
CA GLU A 12 1.83 16.52 -9.31
C GLU A 12 1.59 16.65 -7.80
N LYS A 13 0.31 16.68 -7.35
CA LYS A 13 -0.04 16.94 -5.95
C LYS A 13 0.46 15.88 -4.99
N ASN A 14 0.46 14.61 -5.40
CA ASN A 14 0.89 13.51 -4.52
C ASN A 14 2.16 12.82 -4.98
N LYS A 15 2.82 13.35 -5.99
CA LYS A 15 4.08 12.79 -6.51
C LYS A 15 5.17 12.74 -5.44
N GLU A 16 5.29 13.79 -4.65
CA GLU A 16 6.26 13.88 -3.56
C GLU A 16 5.95 12.87 -2.45
N GLU A 17 4.69 12.74 -2.06
CA GLU A 17 4.25 11.76 -1.07
C GLU A 17 4.57 10.33 -1.49
N ILE A 18 4.25 10.00 -2.75
CA ILE A 18 4.56 8.67 -3.31
C ILE A 18 6.06 8.43 -3.29
N GLY A 19 6.85 9.43 -3.65
CA GLY A 19 8.31 9.34 -3.64
C GLY A 19 8.88 9.10 -2.25
N ARG A 20 8.37 9.81 -1.24
CA ARG A 20 8.77 9.61 0.16
C ARG A 20 8.42 8.21 0.64
N LEU A 21 7.20 7.77 0.40
CA LEU A 21 6.75 6.45 0.80
C LEU A 21 7.54 5.34 0.11
N SER A 22 7.80 5.49 -1.18
CA SER A 22 8.62 4.57 -1.96
C SER A 22 10.04 4.45 -1.38
N SER A 23 10.65 5.57 -1.01
CA SER A 23 11.99 5.58 -0.40
C SER A 23 11.99 4.84 0.95
N ILE A 24 10.99 5.06 1.78
CA ILE A 24 10.85 4.40 3.07
C ILE A 24 10.72 2.89 2.89
N VAL A 25 9.89 2.48 1.95
CA VAL A 25 9.65 1.06 1.64
C VAL A 25 10.93 0.38 1.16
N LYS A 26 11.69 1.04 0.27
CA LYS A 26 12.98 0.53 -0.22
C LYS A 26 14.01 0.43 0.90
N ASN A 27 14.06 1.42 1.79
CA ASN A 27 14.96 1.41 2.94
C ASN A 27 14.62 0.29 3.93
N ALA A 28 13.37 -0.18 3.92
CA ALA A 28 12.93 -1.32 4.72
C ALA A 28 13.11 -2.65 4.00
N VAL A 29 13.84 -2.68 2.87
CA VAL A 29 14.24 -3.85 2.07
C VAL A 29 13.13 -4.47 1.23
N PHE A 30 12.00 -3.78 1.05
CA PHE A 30 10.97 -4.22 0.13
C PHE A 30 11.26 -3.72 -1.29
N VAL A 31 10.82 -4.48 -2.29
CA VAL A 31 10.80 -4.02 -3.68
C VAL A 31 9.44 -3.36 -3.91
N ASP A 32 9.42 -2.07 -4.15
CA ASP A 32 8.18 -1.32 -4.26
C ASP A 32 7.60 -1.29 -5.67
N TYR A 33 6.28 -1.26 -5.73
CA TYR A 33 5.51 -1.01 -6.94
C TYR A 33 4.36 -0.07 -6.58
N CYS A 34 4.21 1.00 -7.33
CA CYS A 34 3.09 1.93 -7.14
C CYS A 34 2.36 2.09 -8.47
N PHE A 35 1.12 1.62 -8.54
CA PHE A 35 0.33 1.60 -9.76
C PHE A 35 0.19 3.01 -10.37
N ALA A 36 -0.15 3.99 -9.55
CA ALA A 36 -0.34 5.36 -10.00
C ALA A 36 0.94 5.98 -10.61
N ARG A 37 2.11 5.61 -10.08
CA ARG A 37 3.41 6.09 -10.56
C ARG A 37 3.88 5.32 -11.78
N ASP A 38 3.76 3.99 -11.73
CA ASP A 38 4.45 3.09 -12.67
C ASP A 38 3.66 2.82 -13.95
N GLU A 39 2.33 2.88 -13.89
CA GLU A 39 1.46 2.55 -15.04
C GLU A 39 0.84 3.77 -15.71
N GLY A 40 0.86 4.95 -15.07
CA GLY A 40 0.30 6.16 -15.64
C GLY A 40 -1.23 6.16 -15.72
N ILE A 41 -1.78 6.82 -16.73
CA ILE A 41 -3.21 7.01 -16.91
C ILE A 41 -3.75 6.03 -17.96
N PHE A 42 -4.84 5.36 -17.61
CA PHE A 42 -5.58 4.49 -18.52
C PHE A 42 -6.82 5.22 -19.06
N GLU A 43 -7.07 5.11 -20.36
CA GLU A 43 -8.30 5.60 -20.97
C GLU A 43 -9.47 4.63 -20.73
N ASN A 44 -9.18 3.33 -20.68
CA ASN A 44 -10.19 2.28 -20.49
C ASN A 44 -10.20 1.81 -19.04
N PRO A 45 -11.29 2.08 -18.27
CA PRO A 45 -11.36 1.68 -16.87
C PRO A 45 -11.24 0.17 -16.64
N LYS A 46 -11.73 -0.63 -17.57
CA LYS A 46 -11.66 -2.09 -17.45
C LYS A 46 -10.24 -2.61 -17.57
N GLU A 47 -9.47 -2.07 -18.50
CA GLU A 47 -8.04 -2.40 -18.64
C GLU A 47 -7.27 -1.96 -17.40
N MET A 48 -7.58 -0.78 -16.88
CA MET A 48 -6.97 -0.25 -15.67
C MET A 48 -7.15 -1.23 -14.48
N MET A 49 -8.37 -1.68 -14.24
CA MET A 49 -8.66 -2.55 -13.10
C MET A 49 -8.11 -3.96 -13.31
N ASN A 50 -8.11 -4.48 -14.54
CA ASN A 50 -7.47 -5.75 -14.83
C ASN A 50 -5.97 -5.70 -14.55
N LYS A 51 -5.32 -4.61 -14.95
CA LYS A 51 -3.89 -4.41 -14.71
C LYS A 51 -3.59 -4.28 -13.22
N ALA A 52 -4.40 -3.53 -12.48
CA ALA A 52 -4.26 -3.39 -11.04
C ALA A 52 -4.36 -4.75 -10.33
N ARG A 53 -5.37 -5.54 -10.69
CA ARG A 53 -5.53 -6.89 -10.15
C ARG A 53 -4.31 -7.76 -10.43
N ASP A 54 -3.82 -7.76 -11.66
CA ASP A 54 -2.69 -8.59 -12.07
C ASP A 54 -1.42 -8.20 -11.32
N GLU A 55 -1.19 -6.89 -11.13
CA GLU A 55 -0.02 -6.40 -10.40
C GLU A 55 -0.12 -6.70 -8.89
N ILE A 56 -1.31 -6.62 -8.30
CA ILE A 56 -1.51 -7.04 -6.91
C ILE A 56 -1.17 -8.51 -6.76
N ASN A 57 -1.61 -9.35 -7.71
CA ASN A 57 -1.30 -10.77 -7.70
C ASN A 57 0.19 -11.06 -7.85
N ASN A 58 0.93 -10.19 -8.51
CA ASN A 58 2.38 -10.32 -8.67
C ASN A 58 3.16 -9.80 -7.46
N CYS A 59 2.49 -9.17 -6.51
CA CYS A 59 3.11 -8.71 -5.26
C CYS A 59 2.85 -9.69 -4.13
N ASP A 60 3.65 -9.59 -3.07
CA ASP A 60 3.50 -10.39 -1.86
C ASP A 60 2.70 -9.65 -0.79
N VAL A 61 2.80 -8.33 -0.80
CA VAL A 61 2.27 -7.45 0.23
C VAL A 61 1.56 -6.26 -0.41
N LEU A 62 0.48 -5.79 0.21
CA LEU A 62 -0.16 -4.53 -0.16
C LEU A 62 -0.02 -3.56 1.01
N LEU A 63 0.43 -2.34 0.72
CA LEU A 63 0.55 -1.24 1.68
C LEU A 63 -0.54 -0.21 1.40
N PHE A 64 -1.34 0.06 2.42
CA PHE A 64 -2.50 0.94 2.33
C PHE A 64 -2.44 2.01 3.42
N ASP A 65 -2.47 3.29 3.02
CA ASP A 65 -2.60 4.39 3.97
C ASP A 65 -4.08 4.70 4.19
N ALA A 66 -4.58 4.40 5.39
CA ALA A 66 -5.98 4.57 5.75
C ALA A 66 -6.33 6.01 6.17
N THR A 67 -5.38 6.92 6.17
CA THR A 67 -5.64 8.33 6.52
C THR A 67 -6.63 8.96 5.53
N GLU A 68 -6.49 8.62 4.25
CA GLU A 68 -7.43 9.03 3.21
C GLU A 68 -7.86 7.81 2.42
N ILE A 69 -9.17 7.55 2.38
CA ILE A 69 -9.75 6.40 1.69
C ILE A 69 -10.39 6.87 0.39
N SER A 70 -10.05 6.20 -0.72
CA SER A 70 -10.72 6.37 -2.00
C SER A 70 -11.32 5.04 -2.44
N THR A 71 -12.25 5.10 -3.40
CA THR A 71 -12.89 3.90 -3.96
C THR A 71 -11.84 2.94 -4.53
N GLY A 72 -10.88 3.47 -5.29
CA GLY A 72 -9.82 2.66 -5.90
C GLY A 72 -8.97 1.93 -4.86
N ARG A 73 -8.55 2.64 -3.82
CA ARG A 73 -7.76 2.05 -2.73
C ARG A 73 -8.52 0.94 -2.02
N ALA A 74 -9.81 1.16 -1.72
CA ALA A 74 -10.64 0.17 -1.04
C ALA A 74 -10.79 -1.09 -1.88
N ILE A 75 -11.00 -0.96 -3.19
CA ILE A 75 -11.11 -2.10 -4.10
C ILE A 75 -9.78 -2.87 -4.14
N GLU A 76 -8.65 -2.20 -4.23
CA GLU A 76 -7.34 -2.84 -4.25
C GLU A 76 -7.06 -3.64 -2.98
N VAL A 77 -7.42 -3.10 -1.81
CA VAL A 77 -7.33 -3.82 -0.54
C VAL A 77 -8.19 -5.10 -0.58
N GLY A 78 -9.41 -5.00 -1.11
CA GLY A 78 -10.31 -6.15 -1.25
C GLY A 78 -9.73 -7.23 -2.15
N ILE A 79 -9.09 -6.85 -3.26
CA ILE A 79 -8.42 -7.79 -4.16
C ILE A 79 -7.29 -8.51 -3.42
N ALA A 80 -6.45 -7.77 -2.71
CA ALA A 80 -5.35 -8.35 -1.94
C ALA A 80 -5.84 -9.33 -0.87
N PHE A 81 -6.89 -8.94 -0.17
CA PHE A 81 -7.49 -9.79 0.87
C PHE A 81 -8.05 -11.09 0.29
N ALA A 82 -8.80 -10.99 -0.81
CA ALA A 82 -9.38 -12.16 -1.49
C ALA A 82 -8.30 -13.13 -1.99
N ASN A 83 -7.15 -12.61 -2.39
CA ASN A 83 -6.02 -13.40 -2.91
C ASN A 83 -4.99 -13.76 -1.82
N LYS A 84 -5.35 -13.56 -0.56
CA LYS A 84 -4.54 -13.94 0.62
C LYS A 84 -3.15 -13.31 0.64
N LYS A 85 -3.04 -12.10 0.11
CA LYS A 85 -1.81 -11.30 0.22
C LYS A 85 -1.70 -10.73 1.63
N LYS A 86 -0.47 -10.47 2.07
CA LYS A 86 -0.24 -9.75 3.32
C LYS A 86 -0.66 -8.30 3.16
N ILE A 87 -1.31 -7.72 4.15
CA ILE A 87 -1.81 -6.35 4.11
C ILE A 87 -1.24 -5.56 5.28
N ILE A 88 -0.52 -4.49 4.96
CA ILE A 88 -0.02 -3.52 5.94
C ILE A 88 -0.88 -2.28 5.81
N VAL A 89 -1.56 -1.93 6.90
CA VAL A 89 -2.32 -0.68 6.98
C VAL A 89 -1.50 0.32 7.77
N ILE A 90 -1.27 1.49 7.21
CA ILE A 90 -0.66 2.61 7.92
C ILE A 90 -1.70 3.71 8.09
N THR A 91 -1.58 4.48 9.16
CA THR A 91 -2.52 5.55 9.43
C THR A 91 -1.86 6.65 10.25
N LYS A 92 -2.23 7.89 9.95
CA LYS A 92 -1.77 9.03 10.73
C LYS A 92 -2.41 9.01 12.12
N GLU A 93 -1.62 9.33 13.14
CA GLU A 93 -2.06 9.40 14.52
C GLU A 93 -3.31 10.27 14.65
N GLY A 94 -4.31 9.79 15.39
CA GLY A 94 -5.59 10.47 15.55
C GLY A 94 -6.65 10.09 14.52
N THR A 95 -6.30 9.33 13.48
CA THR A 95 -7.26 8.83 12.50
C THR A 95 -7.81 7.47 12.97
N GLU A 96 -9.12 7.36 13.05
CA GLU A 96 -9.78 6.11 13.41
C GLU A 96 -9.85 5.16 12.22
N ILE A 97 -9.45 3.91 12.42
CA ILE A 97 -9.55 2.86 11.40
C ILE A 97 -10.85 2.09 11.63
N LYS A 98 -11.67 1.98 10.60
CA LYS A 98 -12.93 1.23 10.64
C LYS A 98 -12.67 -0.27 10.80
N ASP A 99 -13.63 -0.96 11.39
CA ASP A 99 -13.56 -2.40 11.65
C ASP A 99 -13.27 -3.22 10.40
N THR A 100 -13.83 -2.85 9.27
CA THR A 100 -13.60 -3.54 7.99
C THR A 100 -12.11 -3.55 7.62
N LEU A 101 -11.44 -2.41 7.78
CA LEU A 101 -10.00 -2.32 7.48
C LEU A 101 -9.15 -3.06 8.52
N ARG A 102 -9.52 -2.97 9.79
CA ARG A 102 -8.84 -3.73 10.85
C ARG A 102 -8.96 -5.22 10.63
N GLY A 103 -10.12 -5.66 10.11
CA GLY A 103 -10.39 -7.07 9.84
C GLY A 103 -9.56 -7.67 8.71
N VAL A 104 -9.08 -6.85 7.75
CA VAL A 104 -8.26 -7.33 6.64
C VAL A 104 -6.77 -7.07 6.84
N ALA A 105 -6.38 -6.24 7.81
CA ALA A 105 -4.99 -5.89 8.07
C ALA A 105 -4.26 -7.01 8.79
N ASP A 106 -3.07 -7.37 8.31
CA ASP A 106 -2.14 -8.23 9.04
C ASP A 106 -1.37 -7.44 10.08
N ILE A 107 -1.09 -6.17 9.79
CA ILE A 107 -0.43 -5.26 10.72
C ILE A 107 -0.93 -3.84 10.49
N VAL A 108 -1.00 -3.07 11.57
CA VAL A 108 -1.35 -1.64 11.54
C VAL A 108 -0.20 -0.86 12.13
N ILE A 109 0.30 0.13 11.40
CA ILE A 109 1.37 1.01 11.86
C ILE A 109 0.84 2.44 11.90
N THR A 110 0.89 3.06 13.07
CA THR A 110 0.48 4.46 13.27
C THR A 110 1.70 5.37 13.17
N TYR A 111 1.55 6.54 12.54
CA TYR A 111 2.65 7.47 12.38
C TYR A 111 2.22 8.93 12.66
N LYS A 112 3.17 9.74 13.09
CA LYS A 112 3.03 11.20 13.13
C LYS A 112 3.57 11.79 11.82
N GLU A 113 4.79 11.40 11.47
CA GLU A 113 5.41 11.67 10.18
C GLU A 113 5.54 10.35 9.42
N ILE A 114 5.41 10.40 8.10
CA ILE A 114 5.42 9.18 7.29
C ILE A 114 6.69 8.35 7.48
N GLU A 115 7.82 9.02 7.76
CA GLU A 115 9.10 8.35 8.00
C GLU A 115 9.09 7.44 9.23
N ASP A 116 8.17 7.67 10.16
CA ASP A 116 8.05 6.87 11.40
C ASP A 116 7.73 5.40 11.12
N ILE A 117 7.14 5.09 9.95
CA ILE A 117 6.78 3.72 9.63
C ILE A 117 7.98 2.83 9.26
N GLN A 118 9.13 3.42 8.97
CA GLN A 118 10.28 2.67 8.44
C GLN A 118 10.74 1.54 9.36
N ASP A 119 10.85 1.81 10.66
CA ASP A 119 11.28 0.79 11.63
C ASP A 119 10.24 -0.33 11.75
N GLY A 120 8.96 0.01 11.76
CA GLY A 120 7.88 -0.97 11.77
C GLY A 120 7.88 -1.86 10.54
N LEU A 121 8.15 -1.28 9.37
CA LEU A 121 8.26 -2.04 8.11
C LEU A 121 9.47 -2.98 8.13
N LYS A 122 10.62 -2.53 8.63
CA LYS A 122 11.80 -3.37 8.77
C LYS A 122 11.54 -4.57 9.69
N GLN A 123 10.90 -4.31 10.83
CA GLN A 123 10.53 -5.36 11.78
C GLN A 123 9.59 -6.37 11.15
N THR A 124 8.58 -5.88 10.42
CA THR A 124 7.62 -6.74 9.73
C THR A 124 8.30 -7.59 8.66
N TYR A 125 9.20 -7.01 7.88
CA TYR A 125 9.96 -7.75 6.88
C TYR A 125 10.75 -8.89 7.52
N LEU A 126 11.44 -8.60 8.62
CA LEU A 126 12.22 -9.61 9.34
C LEU A 126 11.34 -10.74 9.86
N GLU A 127 10.19 -10.43 10.41
CA GLU A 127 9.26 -11.45 10.91
C GLU A 127 8.69 -12.32 9.79
N TRP A 128 8.30 -11.70 8.67
CA TRP A 128 7.68 -12.44 7.56
C TRP A 128 8.69 -13.22 6.71
N THR A 129 9.96 -12.88 6.77
CA THR A 129 11.02 -13.61 6.06
C THR A 129 11.81 -14.54 6.95
N LYS A 130 11.41 -14.69 8.20
CA LYS A 130 12.07 -15.58 9.16
C LYS A 130 11.88 -17.04 8.76
N LEU A 131 12.99 -17.75 8.65
CA LEU A 131 13.01 -19.18 8.31
C LEU A 131 12.94 -20.04 9.56
#